data_1ef5df9b54b2758bba8cbc780129d3ef
#
_entry.id   1ef5df9b54b2758bba8cbc780129d3ef
#
_cell.length_a   1.000
_cell.length_b   1.000
_cell.length_c   1.000
_cell.angle_alpha   90.00
_cell.angle_beta   90.00
_cell.angle_gamma   90.00
#
_symmetry.space_group_name_H-M   'P 1'
#
loop_
_entity.id
_entity.type
_entity.pdbx_description
1 polymer ?
#
loop_
_entity_poly.entity_id
_entity_poly.type
_entity_poly.pdbx_seq_one_letter_code
_entity_poly.pdbx_strand_id
1 'polypeptide(L)'
;KPEETHLWLTQKHYAKRVPNIMYAFGLYKLNNLVGVMTYGKPASNSLCIGVCGKDNAKYVIELNRLCLLNNNRNEASYFIGKSLKLLLKPKIVVSYADTSMNHNGYIYQATNFIYTGLSDKRTEWRVIGSNKHSKTITEQSTLKERKEQTDKYEVVERPRKHRYIFFVADKKTKKLFNSQLNYKILSYPKNVTKKYDSGDRVNSQLIMSLT
;
A
#
# COMPACT_ATOMS: atom_id res chain seq x y z
N LYS A 1 -1.61 -15.68 12.42
CA LYS A 1 -3.02 -15.64 12.91
C LYS A 1 -3.51 -14.20 12.86
N PRO A 2 -4.84 -13.91 12.83
CA PRO A 2 -5.37 -12.54 12.76
C PRO A 2 -4.84 -11.65 13.88
N GLU A 3 -4.76 -12.15 15.11
CA GLU A 3 -4.27 -11.42 16.27
C GLU A 3 -2.81 -10.98 16.09
N GLU A 4 -1.95 -11.85 15.59
CA GLU A 4 -0.54 -11.52 15.31
C GLU A 4 -0.45 -10.43 14.23
N THR A 5 -1.26 -10.55 13.19
CA THR A 5 -1.33 -9.53 12.12
C THR A 5 -1.73 -8.18 12.70
N HIS A 6 -2.78 -8.13 13.52
CA HIS A 6 -3.25 -6.90 14.15
C HIS A 6 -2.17 -6.29 15.07
N LEU A 7 -1.51 -7.12 15.89
CA LEU A 7 -0.43 -6.68 16.77
C LEU A 7 0.72 -6.05 15.98
N TRP A 8 1.15 -6.68 14.89
CA TRP A 8 2.20 -6.15 14.03
C TRP A 8 1.82 -4.79 13.41
N LEU A 9 0.56 -4.65 12.95
CA LEU A 9 0.10 -3.43 12.31
C LEU A 9 -0.08 -2.26 13.29
N THR A 10 -0.48 -2.54 14.52
CA THR A 10 -0.69 -1.51 15.55
C THR A 10 0.59 -1.09 16.28
N GLN A 11 1.53 -2.01 16.45
CA GLN A 11 2.76 -1.74 17.19
C GLN A 11 3.96 -1.40 16.31
N LYS A 12 4.15 -2.12 15.20
CA LYS A 12 5.37 -2.01 14.37
C LYS A 12 5.21 -1.16 13.13
N HIS A 13 4.02 -1.15 12.50
CA HIS A 13 3.81 -0.35 11.31
C HIS A 13 3.64 1.13 11.65
N TYR A 14 4.29 2.04 10.88
CA TYR A 14 4.25 3.49 11.13
C TYR A 14 2.83 4.09 11.19
N ALA A 15 1.88 3.55 10.45
CA ALA A 15 0.49 4.03 10.46
C ALA A 15 -0.31 3.62 11.70
N LYS A 16 0.17 2.67 12.50
CA LYS A 16 -0.44 2.16 13.75
C LYS A 16 -1.96 1.93 13.67
N ARG A 17 -2.43 1.46 12.53
CA ARG A 17 -3.87 1.21 12.25
C ARG A 17 -4.03 -0.08 11.48
N VAL A 18 -5.08 -0.83 11.81
CA VAL A 18 -5.53 -2.00 11.06
C VAL A 18 -6.42 -1.53 9.90
N PRO A 19 -6.08 -1.83 8.64
CA PRO A 19 -6.93 -1.54 7.48
C PRO A 19 -8.02 -2.59 7.33
N ASN A 20 -8.87 -2.45 6.28
CA ASN A 20 -9.66 -3.57 5.82
C ASN A 20 -8.73 -4.67 5.30
N ILE A 21 -8.84 -5.90 5.80
CA ILE A 21 -8.00 -7.05 5.43
C ILE A 21 -8.85 -8.11 4.76
N MET A 22 -8.51 -8.46 3.52
CA MET A 22 -9.06 -9.59 2.78
C MET A 22 -8.05 -10.76 2.72
N TYR A 23 -6.77 -10.43 2.65
CA TYR A 23 -5.67 -11.40 2.65
C TYR A 23 -4.58 -10.88 3.58
N ALA A 24 -4.05 -11.75 4.41
CA ALA A 24 -2.86 -11.50 5.22
C ALA A 24 -1.81 -12.59 4.96
N PHE A 25 -0.57 -12.16 4.85
CA PHE A 25 0.58 -13.04 4.63
C PHE A 25 1.62 -12.81 5.71
N GLY A 26 2.17 -13.88 6.25
CA GLY A 26 3.31 -13.86 7.14
C GLY A 26 4.59 -14.27 6.39
N LEU A 27 5.68 -13.56 6.64
CA LEU A 27 7.01 -13.94 6.21
C LEU A 27 7.74 -14.54 7.41
N TYR A 28 8.20 -15.78 7.27
CA TYR A 28 8.88 -16.51 8.34
C TYR A 28 10.34 -16.79 7.99
N LYS A 29 11.19 -16.70 8.98
CA LYS A 29 12.59 -17.08 8.92
C LYS A 29 12.90 -17.98 10.14
N LEU A 30 13.34 -19.21 9.90
CA LEU A 30 13.59 -20.19 11.00
C LEU A 30 12.41 -20.26 11.99
N ASN A 31 11.18 -20.39 11.49
CA ASN A 31 9.92 -20.41 12.22
C ASN A 31 9.55 -19.10 12.98
N ASN A 32 10.36 -18.06 12.89
CA ASN A 32 10.05 -16.76 13.47
C ASN A 32 9.37 -15.87 12.46
N LEU A 33 8.27 -15.24 12.84
CA LEU A 33 7.57 -14.23 12.00
C LEU A 33 8.44 -12.98 11.90
N VAL A 34 8.90 -12.68 10.68
CA VAL A 34 9.77 -11.53 10.40
C VAL A 34 9.11 -10.47 9.52
N GLY A 35 7.91 -10.73 9.03
CA GLY A 35 7.16 -9.75 8.25
C GLY A 35 5.68 -10.08 8.12
N VAL A 36 4.87 -9.04 7.97
CA VAL A 36 3.42 -9.12 7.74
C VAL A 36 3.05 -8.23 6.56
N MET A 37 2.22 -8.76 5.67
CA MET A 37 1.69 -8.03 4.53
C MET A 37 0.18 -8.25 4.43
N THR A 38 -0.56 -7.18 4.14
CA THR A 38 -2.01 -7.28 3.98
C THR A 38 -2.53 -6.66 2.69
N TYR A 39 -3.55 -7.29 2.15
CA TYR A 39 -4.33 -6.79 1.04
C TYR A 39 -5.78 -6.64 1.48
N GLY A 40 -6.45 -5.60 0.99
CA GLY A 40 -7.85 -5.39 1.31
C GLY A 40 -8.57 -4.57 0.25
N LYS A 41 -9.87 -4.37 0.43
CA LYS A 41 -10.64 -3.50 -0.46
C LYS A 41 -10.18 -2.05 -0.25
N PRO A 42 -9.88 -1.30 -1.34
CA PRO A 42 -9.63 0.14 -1.23
C PRO A 42 -10.79 0.87 -0.56
N ALA A 43 -10.48 1.89 0.23
CA ALA A 43 -11.50 2.69 0.92
C ALA A 43 -12.41 3.48 -0.04
N SER A 44 -11.92 3.76 -1.26
CA SER A 44 -12.65 4.53 -2.27
C SER A 44 -13.20 3.62 -3.37
N ASN A 45 -14.52 3.58 -3.51
CA ASN A 45 -15.17 2.87 -4.62
C ASN A 45 -14.87 3.54 -5.98
N SER A 46 -14.71 4.86 -5.99
CA SER A 46 -14.31 5.60 -7.19
C SER A 46 -12.91 5.19 -7.68
N LEU A 47 -11.98 4.87 -6.78
CA LEU A 47 -10.70 4.29 -7.16
C LEU A 47 -10.88 2.93 -7.83
N CYS A 48 -11.70 2.04 -7.26
CA CYS A 48 -11.93 0.72 -7.85
C CYS A 48 -12.46 0.81 -9.29
N ILE A 49 -13.41 1.72 -9.53
CA ILE A 49 -13.96 1.98 -10.87
C ILE A 49 -12.93 2.67 -11.76
N GLY A 50 -12.18 3.62 -11.21
CA GLY A 50 -11.23 4.45 -11.95
C GLY A 50 -10.04 3.68 -12.52
N VAL A 51 -9.67 2.51 -11.98
CA VAL A 51 -8.49 1.77 -12.46
C VAL A 51 -8.74 1.17 -13.85
N CYS A 52 -9.76 0.32 -13.99
CA CYS A 52 -10.04 -0.40 -15.25
C CYS A 52 -11.55 -0.49 -15.54
N GLY A 53 -12.32 0.53 -15.17
CA GLY A 53 -13.76 0.59 -15.40
C GLY A 53 -14.61 -0.14 -14.37
N LYS A 54 -15.93 0.06 -14.45
CA LYS A 54 -16.92 -0.45 -13.50
C LYS A 54 -16.95 -1.98 -13.44
N ASP A 55 -16.84 -2.64 -14.58
CA ASP A 55 -16.94 -4.11 -14.68
C ASP A 55 -15.77 -4.83 -13.98
N ASN A 56 -14.60 -4.17 -13.94
CA ASN A 56 -13.41 -4.69 -13.30
C ASN A 56 -13.19 -4.21 -11.85
N ALA A 57 -14.05 -3.31 -11.36
CA ALA A 57 -13.93 -2.75 -10.01
C ALA A 57 -13.91 -3.81 -8.91
N LYS A 58 -14.61 -4.94 -9.11
CA LYS A 58 -14.67 -6.08 -8.18
C LYS A 58 -13.34 -6.82 -8.01
N TYR A 59 -12.43 -6.68 -8.97
CA TYR A 59 -11.10 -7.31 -8.92
C TYR A 59 -10.05 -6.42 -8.25
N VAL A 60 -10.37 -5.15 -7.99
CA VAL A 60 -9.42 -4.20 -7.42
C VAL A 60 -9.25 -4.44 -5.93
N ILE A 61 -8.02 -4.68 -5.52
CA ILE A 61 -7.58 -4.75 -4.12
C ILE A 61 -6.38 -3.83 -3.91
N GLU A 62 -6.16 -3.42 -2.69
CA GLU A 62 -5.02 -2.59 -2.31
C GLU A 62 -4.03 -3.39 -1.47
N LEU A 63 -2.75 -3.45 -1.88
CA LEU A 63 -1.67 -3.80 -0.98
C LEU A 63 -1.52 -2.63 -0.01
N ASN A 64 -2.15 -2.75 1.14
CA ASN A 64 -2.35 -1.63 2.04
C ASN A 64 -1.37 -1.58 3.21
N ARG A 65 -0.72 -2.70 3.55
CA ARG A 65 0.34 -2.75 4.56
C ARG A 65 1.44 -3.73 4.18
N LEU A 66 2.66 -3.29 4.42
CA LEU A 66 3.86 -4.12 4.44
C LEU A 66 4.69 -3.70 5.65
N CYS A 67 4.96 -4.63 6.53
CA CYS A 67 5.75 -4.41 7.73
C CYS A 67 6.78 -5.53 7.85
N LEU A 68 8.05 -5.18 7.94
CA LEU A 68 9.16 -6.11 8.12
C LEU A 68 9.86 -5.81 9.45
N LEU A 69 10.39 -6.83 10.10
CA LEU A 69 11.15 -6.68 11.34
C LEU A 69 12.46 -5.93 11.07
N ASN A 70 13.16 -6.36 10.02
CA ASN A 70 14.38 -5.75 9.55
C ASN A 70 14.20 -5.42 8.06
N ASN A 71 14.86 -4.37 7.59
CA ASN A 71 14.79 -3.99 6.19
C ASN A 71 15.96 -4.60 5.41
N ASN A 72 16.07 -5.94 5.43
CA ASN A 72 17.12 -6.65 4.73
C ASN A 72 17.01 -6.49 3.21
N ARG A 73 18.12 -6.57 2.52
CA ARG A 73 18.19 -6.47 1.06
C ARG A 73 17.26 -7.49 0.40
N ASN A 74 16.44 -7.04 -0.56
CA ASN A 74 15.50 -7.83 -1.35
C ASN A 74 14.35 -8.51 -0.56
N GLU A 75 14.30 -8.42 0.76
CA GLU A 75 13.27 -9.09 1.58
C GLU A 75 11.86 -8.59 1.25
N ALA A 76 11.68 -7.27 1.14
CA ALA A 76 10.39 -6.67 0.78
C ALA A 76 9.93 -7.09 -0.62
N SER A 77 10.80 -7.01 -1.62
CA SER A 77 10.46 -7.38 -3.01
C SER A 77 10.21 -8.88 -3.16
N TYR A 78 10.97 -9.73 -2.47
CA TYR A 78 10.72 -11.16 -2.38
C TYR A 78 9.33 -11.44 -1.80
N PHE A 79 9.00 -10.81 -0.67
CA PHE A 79 7.71 -10.99 0.01
C PHE A 79 6.55 -10.56 -0.89
N ILE A 80 6.64 -9.39 -1.53
CA ILE A 80 5.63 -8.94 -2.52
C ILE A 80 5.52 -9.95 -3.66
N GLY A 81 6.61 -10.33 -4.28
CA GLY A 81 6.61 -11.24 -5.43
C GLY A 81 6.00 -12.61 -5.12
N LYS A 82 6.22 -13.13 -3.92
CA LYS A 82 5.62 -14.40 -3.46
C LYS A 82 4.13 -14.24 -3.13
N SER A 83 3.74 -13.20 -2.40
CA SER A 83 2.33 -12.95 -2.06
C SER A 83 1.46 -12.77 -3.31
N LEU A 84 1.95 -12.04 -4.33
CA LEU A 84 1.23 -11.87 -5.60
C LEU A 84 0.94 -13.21 -6.31
N LYS A 85 1.83 -14.20 -6.17
CA LYS A 85 1.62 -15.54 -6.76
C LYS A 85 0.56 -16.36 -6.02
N LEU A 86 0.33 -16.07 -4.75
CA LEU A 86 -0.64 -16.77 -3.88
C LEU A 86 -2.04 -16.13 -3.93
N LEU A 87 -2.19 -14.93 -4.47
CA LEU A 87 -3.50 -14.31 -4.63
C LEU A 87 -4.37 -15.07 -5.64
N LEU A 88 -5.66 -15.24 -5.29
CA LEU A 88 -6.65 -15.80 -6.21
C LEU A 88 -6.83 -14.89 -7.43
N LYS A 89 -6.73 -15.48 -8.62
CA LYS A 89 -6.87 -14.76 -9.90
C LYS A 89 -8.36 -14.67 -10.31
N PRO A 90 -8.78 -13.60 -11.01
CA PRO A 90 -8.01 -12.40 -11.33
C PRO A 90 -8.04 -11.38 -10.19
N LYS A 91 -6.97 -10.57 -10.06
CA LYS A 91 -6.91 -9.38 -9.19
C LYS A 91 -6.17 -8.24 -9.89
N ILE A 92 -6.59 -7.03 -9.57
CA ILE A 92 -5.91 -5.78 -9.90
C ILE A 92 -5.40 -5.20 -8.59
N VAL A 93 -4.11 -5.31 -8.36
CA VAL A 93 -3.48 -4.82 -7.12
C VAL A 93 -3.06 -3.37 -7.31
N VAL A 94 -3.59 -2.48 -6.48
CA VAL A 94 -3.13 -1.08 -6.38
C VAL A 94 -2.27 -0.96 -5.13
N SER A 95 -1.20 -0.18 -5.20
CA SER A 95 -0.42 0.19 -4.03
C SER A 95 0.10 1.61 -4.12
N TYR A 96 0.44 2.19 -2.98
CA TYR A 96 0.84 3.57 -2.87
C TYR A 96 2.16 3.71 -2.12
N ALA A 97 3.07 4.54 -2.66
CA ALA A 97 4.24 5.00 -1.94
C ALA A 97 4.03 6.46 -1.53
N ASP A 98 4.18 6.74 -0.24
CA ASP A 98 3.88 8.03 0.36
C ASP A 98 5.05 9.00 0.18
N THR A 99 4.82 10.13 -0.50
CA THR A 99 5.87 11.14 -0.71
C THR A 99 6.27 11.85 0.58
N SER A 100 5.39 11.95 1.57
CA SER A 100 5.73 12.54 2.88
C SER A 100 6.76 11.73 3.66
N MET A 101 6.90 10.45 3.32
CA MET A 101 7.90 9.53 3.88
C MET A 101 9.13 9.37 2.95
N ASN A 102 9.26 10.23 1.94
CA ASN A 102 10.28 10.12 0.88
C ASN A 102 10.28 8.76 0.16
N HIS A 103 9.13 8.08 0.13
CA HIS A 103 8.98 6.83 -0.56
C HIS A 103 8.61 7.06 -2.02
N ASN A 104 9.45 6.61 -2.93
CA ASN A 104 9.19 6.61 -4.38
C ASN A 104 8.68 5.24 -4.90
N GLY A 105 8.47 4.27 -4.02
CA GLY A 105 7.95 2.94 -4.37
C GLY A 105 8.96 1.98 -4.97
N TYR A 106 10.23 2.08 -4.61
CA TYR A 106 11.30 1.21 -5.12
C TYR A 106 10.95 -0.28 -5.06
N ILE A 107 10.29 -0.74 -3.98
CA ILE A 107 9.88 -2.14 -3.83
C ILE A 107 8.86 -2.57 -4.90
N TYR A 108 7.99 -1.67 -5.33
CA TYR A 108 7.00 -1.91 -6.40
C TYR A 108 7.68 -1.92 -7.76
N GLN A 109 8.66 -1.04 -7.98
CA GLN A 109 9.48 -1.04 -9.20
C GLN A 109 10.25 -2.35 -9.33
N ALA A 110 10.89 -2.82 -8.25
CA ALA A 110 11.62 -4.08 -8.20
C ALA A 110 10.74 -5.33 -8.41
N THR A 111 9.42 -5.19 -8.28
CA THR A 111 8.43 -6.26 -8.50
C THR A 111 7.58 -6.04 -9.75
N ASN A 112 8.02 -5.16 -10.66
CA ASN A 112 7.40 -4.88 -11.96
C ASN A 112 5.95 -4.36 -11.90
N PHE A 113 5.61 -3.58 -10.88
CA PHE A 113 4.36 -2.84 -10.89
C PHE A 113 4.39 -1.75 -11.96
N ILE A 114 3.28 -1.54 -12.62
CA ILE A 114 3.07 -0.42 -13.56
C ILE A 114 2.96 0.87 -12.74
N TYR A 115 3.81 1.85 -13.05
CA TYR A 115 3.70 3.17 -12.44
C TYR A 115 2.74 4.06 -13.21
N THR A 116 1.80 4.67 -12.50
CA THR A 116 0.73 5.49 -13.08
C THR A 116 0.70 6.92 -12.54
N GLY A 117 1.83 7.40 -12.04
CA GLY A 117 1.98 8.78 -11.57
C GLY A 117 1.55 9.00 -10.13
N LEU A 118 1.45 10.25 -9.76
CA LEU A 118 1.00 10.68 -8.44
C LEU A 118 -0.53 10.66 -8.35
N SER A 119 -1.06 10.37 -7.17
CA SER A 119 -2.47 10.54 -6.86
C SER A 119 -2.91 12.00 -7.04
N ASP A 120 -4.20 12.22 -7.21
CA ASP A 120 -4.76 13.57 -7.36
C ASP A 120 -4.44 14.45 -6.15
N LYS A 121 -4.35 15.75 -6.38
CA LYS A 121 -4.27 16.72 -5.31
C LYS A 121 -5.56 16.68 -4.49
N ARG A 122 -5.42 16.63 -3.17
CA ARG A 122 -6.54 16.63 -2.23
C ARG A 122 -6.17 17.43 -1.00
N THR A 123 -7.16 17.96 -0.34
CA THR A 123 -7.00 18.60 0.97
C THR A 123 -7.45 17.65 2.07
N GLU A 124 -6.97 17.88 3.27
CA GLU A 124 -7.40 17.19 4.48
C GLU A 124 -7.48 18.16 5.65
N TRP A 125 -8.38 17.84 6.60
CA TRP A 125 -8.46 18.57 7.85
C TRP A 125 -7.38 18.11 8.81
N ARG A 126 -6.74 19.07 9.47
CA ARG A 126 -5.79 18.85 10.57
C ARG A 126 -6.21 19.62 11.80
N VAL A 127 -5.85 19.12 12.97
CA VAL A 127 -5.90 19.86 14.23
C VAL A 127 -4.55 20.53 14.42
N ILE A 128 -4.54 21.84 14.56
CA ILE A 128 -3.32 22.63 14.73
C ILE A 128 -2.54 22.10 15.95
N GLY A 129 -1.23 21.87 15.77
CA GLY A 129 -0.36 21.32 16.82
C GLY A 129 -0.54 19.83 17.14
N SER A 130 -1.33 19.09 16.34
CA SER A 130 -1.58 17.66 16.58
C SER A 130 -1.17 16.79 15.38
N ASN A 131 -0.64 15.59 15.69
CA ASN A 131 -0.33 14.58 14.69
C ASN A 131 -1.49 13.59 14.45
N LYS A 132 -2.72 13.93 14.86
CA LYS A 132 -3.90 13.09 14.63
C LYS A 132 -4.17 12.91 13.14
N HIS A 133 -4.45 11.68 12.74
CA HIS A 133 -4.77 11.38 11.35
C HIS A 133 -6.11 12.02 10.93
N SER A 134 -6.16 12.61 9.73
CA SER A 134 -7.34 13.32 9.20
C SER A 134 -8.64 12.51 9.30
N LYS A 135 -8.61 11.19 9.06
CA LYS A 135 -9.80 10.35 9.18
C LYS A 135 -10.33 10.32 10.61
N THR A 136 -9.46 10.26 11.62
CA THR A 136 -9.85 10.32 13.04
C THR A 136 -10.51 11.65 13.37
N ILE A 137 -9.98 12.75 12.82
CA ILE A 137 -10.54 14.09 12.98
C ILE A 137 -11.95 14.17 12.39
N THR A 138 -12.14 13.64 11.17
CA THR A 138 -13.45 13.64 10.50
C THR A 138 -14.47 12.71 11.15
N GLU A 139 -14.04 11.68 11.85
CA GLU A 139 -14.89 10.79 12.63
C GLU A 139 -15.31 11.43 13.99
N GLN A 140 -14.46 12.28 14.57
CA GLN A 140 -14.64 12.89 15.89
C GLN A 140 -15.24 14.31 15.83
N SER A 141 -15.42 14.91 14.67
CA SER A 141 -15.93 16.28 14.51
C SER A 141 -16.78 16.43 13.26
N THR A 142 -17.76 17.30 13.31
CA THR A 142 -18.62 17.63 12.17
C THR A 142 -17.92 18.61 11.22
N LEU A 143 -18.42 18.69 9.98
CA LEU A 143 -17.91 19.68 9.02
C LEU A 143 -18.17 21.12 9.49
N LYS A 144 -19.29 21.37 10.18
CA LYS A 144 -19.66 22.66 10.73
C LYS A 144 -18.65 23.09 11.79
N GLU A 145 -18.39 22.26 12.80
CA GLU A 145 -17.41 22.54 13.85
C GLU A 145 -16.01 22.84 13.26
N ARG A 146 -15.56 22.08 12.26
CA ARG A 146 -14.25 22.31 11.64
C ARG A 146 -14.18 23.65 10.87
N LYS A 147 -15.29 24.13 10.33
CA LYS A 147 -15.36 25.43 9.63
C LYS A 147 -15.47 26.61 10.59
N GLU A 148 -16.11 26.42 11.74
CA GLU A 148 -16.32 27.46 12.73
C GLU A 148 -15.12 27.63 13.67
N GLN A 149 -14.41 26.57 14.02
CA GLN A 149 -13.25 26.56 14.92
C GLN A 149 -11.93 26.65 14.13
N THR A 150 -11.68 27.78 13.48
CA THR A 150 -10.49 28.02 12.66
C THR A 150 -9.19 28.15 13.47
N ASP A 151 -9.29 28.41 14.76
CA ASP A 151 -8.20 28.37 15.73
C ASP A 151 -7.73 26.96 16.07
N LYS A 152 -8.60 25.97 15.89
CA LYS A 152 -8.35 24.56 16.20
C LYS A 152 -8.12 23.70 14.96
N TYR A 153 -8.79 23.99 13.87
CA TYR A 153 -8.75 23.20 12.65
C TYR A 153 -8.22 24.00 11.46
N GLU A 154 -7.37 23.39 10.70
CA GLU A 154 -6.87 23.91 9.42
C GLU A 154 -7.10 22.94 8.27
N VAL A 155 -7.18 23.47 7.06
CA VAL A 155 -7.21 22.67 5.82
C VAL A 155 -5.84 22.73 5.19
N VAL A 156 -5.21 21.57 5.02
CA VAL A 156 -3.88 21.46 4.43
C VAL A 156 -3.91 20.62 3.17
N GLU A 157 -2.96 20.83 2.26
CA GLU A 157 -2.78 19.96 1.10
C GLU A 157 -2.26 18.62 1.59
N ARG A 158 -2.97 17.55 1.20
CA ARG A 158 -2.56 16.19 1.53
C ARG A 158 -1.38 15.78 0.67
N PRO A 159 -0.30 15.23 1.24
CA PRO A 159 0.80 14.69 0.45
C PRO A 159 0.30 13.69 -0.59
N ARG A 160 0.72 13.90 -1.83
CA ARG A 160 0.37 12.99 -2.93
C ARG A 160 1.13 11.68 -2.76
N LYS A 161 0.62 10.61 -3.39
CA LYS A 161 1.24 9.29 -3.32
C LYS A 161 1.52 8.77 -4.72
N HIS A 162 2.67 8.18 -4.91
CA HIS A 162 2.99 7.44 -6.13
C HIS A 162 2.08 6.22 -6.22
N ARG A 163 1.33 6.09 -7.33
CA ARG A 163 0.40 4.99 -7.55
C ARG A 163 1.04 3.91 -8.42
N TYR A 164 0.96 2.68 -7.96
CA TYR A 164 1.49 1.50 -8.60
C TYR A 164 0.38 0.47 -8.80
N ILE A 165 0.36 -0.21 -9.95
CA ILE A 165 -0.67 -1.19 -10.32
C ILE A 165 0.00 -2.48 -10.77
N PHE A 166 -0.53 -3.62 -10.33
CA PHE A 166 -0.08 -4.94 -10.79
C PHE A 166 -1.26 -5.84 -11.11
N PHE A 167 -1.23 -6.51 -12.26
CA PHE A 167 -2.28 -7.44 -12.69
C PHE A 167 -1.91 -8.88 -12.33
N VAL A 168 -2.62 -9.46 -11.38
CA VAL A 168 -2.53 -10.87 -11.01
C VAL A 168 -3.57 -11.63 -11.81
N ALA A 169 -3.20 -12.11 -12.99
CA ALA A 169 -4.11 -12.77 -13.92
C ALA A 169 -3.32 -13.65 -14.91
N ASP A 170 -4.02 -14.45 -15.71
CA ASP A 170 -3.46 -15.10 -16.89
C ASP A 170 -3.11 -14.10 -18.00
N LYS A 171 -2.45 -14.56 -19.05
CA LYS A 171 -1.94 -13.71 -20.14
C LYS A 171 -3.08 -12.96 -20.86
N LYS A 172 -4.22 -13.61 -21.11
CA LYS A 172 -5.38 -13.03 -21.83
C LYS A 172 -6.03 -11.94 -20.99
N THR A 173 -6.30 -12.22 -19.73
CA THR A 173 -6.90 -11.28 -18.78
C THR A 173 -5.97 -10.10 -18.49
N LYS A 174 -4.64 -10.31 -18.40
CA LYS A 174 -3.67 -9.21 -18.27
C LYS A 174 -3.73 -8.26 -19.48
N LYS A 175 -3.82 -8.81 -20.71
CA LYS A 175 -3.94 -8.00 -21.93
C LYS A 175 -5.23 -7.17 -21.90
N LEU A 176 -6.34 -7.76 -21.45
CA LEU A 176 -7.61 -7.05 -21.27
C LEU A 176 -7.49 -5.91 -20.24
N PHE A 177 -6.94 -6.20 -19.05
CA PHE A 177 -6.77 -5.15 -18.03
C PHE A 177 -5.86 -4.02 -18.50
N ASN A 178 -4.78 -4.33 -19.23
CA ASN A 178 -3.91 -3.32 -19.80
C ASN A 178 -4.63 -2.42 -20.80
N SER A 179 -5.48 -2.98 -21.68
CA SER A 179 -6.25 -2.19 -22.66
C SER A 179 -7.34 -1.32 -22.02
N GLN A 180 -7.78 -1.70 -20.82
CA GLN A 180 -8.82 -0.99 -20.06
C GLN A 180 -8.26 -0.11 -18.92
N LEU A 181 -6.93 -0.02 -18.82
CA LEU A 181 -6.30 0.82 -17.81
C LEU A 181 -6.54 2.30 -18.11
N ASN A 182 -7.27 2.98 -17.22
CA ASN A 182 -7.64 4.39 -17.41
C ASN A 182 -6.51 5.37 -17.03
N TYR A 183 -5.42 4.88 -16.45
CA TYR A 183 -4.29 5.71 -16.06
C TYR A 183 -3.15 5.62 -17.05
N LYS A 184 -2.53 6.77 -17.35
CA LYS A 184 -1.34 6.81 -18.20
C LYS A 184 -0.19 6.05 -17.53
N ILE A 185 0.45 5.16 -18.28
CA ILE A 185 1.66 4.48 -17.85
C ILE A 185 2.83 5.46 -17.97
N LEU A 186 3.61 5.61 -16.92
CA LEU A 186 4.73 6.52 -16.84
C LEU A 186 6.02 5.78 -16.49
N SER A 187 7.16 6.41 -16.80
CA SER A 187 8.46 5.93 -16.33
C SER A 187 8.56 6.00 -14.81
N TYR A 188 9.26 5.07 -14.22
CA TYR A 188 9.48 5.06 -12.78
C TYR A 188 10.17 6.35 -12.30
N PRO A 189 9.74 6.90 -11.14
CA PRO A 189 10.42 8.05 -10.57
C PRO A 189 11.86 7.66 -10.21
N LYS A 190 12.80 8.46 -10.68
CA LYS A 190 14.23 8.30 -10.37
C LYS A 190 14.55 9.21 -9.19
N ASN A 191 14.91 8.63 -8.05
CA ASN A 191 15.49 9.34 -6.92
C ASN A 191 16.83 8.70 -6.56
N VAL A 192 17.62 9.44 -5.78
CA VAL A 192 18.91 8.92 -5.26
C VAL A 192 18.61 7.62 -4.49
N THR A 193 19.03 6.52 -5.06
CA THR A 193 18.93 5.20 -4.44
C THR A 193 19.84 5.19 -3.22
N LYS A 194 19.29 5.10 -2.01
CA LYS A 194 20.09 4.70 -0.86
C LYS A 194 20.65 3.32 -1.20
N LYS A 195 21.96 3.21 -1.38
CA LYS A 195 22.63 1.92 -1.50
C LYS A 195 22.39 1.19 -0.18
N TYR A 196 21.60 0.12 -0.23
CA TYR A 196 21.50 -0.78 0.91
C TYR A 196 22.84 -1.43 1.11
N ASP A 197 23.32 -1.44 2.35
CA ASP A 197 24.52 -2.16 2.72
C ASP A 197 24.36 -3.63 2.32
N SER A 198 25.30 -4.15 1.56
CA SER A 198 25.25 -5.52 1.04
C SER A 198 25.74 -6.50 2.09
N GLY A 199 25.14 -6.45 3.30
CA GLY A 199 25.42 -7.45 4.33
C GLY A 199 25.23 -8.88 3.78
N ASP A 200 25.97 -9.80 4.33
CA ASP A 200 26.14 -11.18 3.89
C ASP A 200 24.84 -11.86 3.45
N ARG A 201 24.93 -12.65 2.37
CA ARG A 201 23.86 -13.52 1.91
C ARG A 201 23.52 -14.56 2.99
N VAL A 202 22.60 -14.24 3.85
CA VAL A 202 22.05 -15.25 4.75
C VAL A 202 21.17 -16.18 3.92
N ASN A 203 21.61 -17.40 3.67
CA ASN A 203 20.81 -18.50 3.13
C ASN A 203 19.71 -18.85 4.14
N SER A 204 18.59 -18.17 4.09
CA SER A 204 17.42 -18.48 4.91
C SER A 204 16.29 -18.98 4.01
N GLN A 205 15.78 -20.17 4.29
CA GLN A 205 14.52 -20.62 3.73
C GLN A 205 13.40 -19.73 4.29
N LEU A 206 12.81 -18.93 3.42
CA LEU A 206 11.65 -18.11 3.75
C LEU A 206 10.39 -18.92 3.46
N ILE A 207 9.65 -19.25 4.49
CA ILE A 207 8.37 -19.95 4.41
C ILE A 207 7.26 -18.90 4.51
N MET A 208 6.27 -18.96 3.62
CA MET A 208 5.09 -18.11 3.65
C MET A 208 3.88 -18.93 4.06
N SER A 209 3.07 -18.40 4.97
CA SER A 209 1.76 -18.94 5.31
C SER A 209 0.66 -17.94 5.01
N LEU A 210 -0.46 -18.45 4.47
CA LEU A 210 -1.70 -17.69 4.36
C LEU A 210 -2.40 -17.75 5.71
N THR A 211 -2.81 -16.60 6.25
CA THR A 211 -3.54 -16.51 7.52
C THR A 211 -4.98 -16.09 7.31
#